data_b1582a3bf018ea2fed7840709196de57
#
_entry.id   b1582a3bf018ea2fed7840709196de57
#
_cell.length_a   1.000
_cell.length_b   1.000
_cell.length_c   1.000
_cell.angle_alpha   90.00
_cell.angle_beta   90.00
_cell.angle_gamma   90.00
#
_symmetry.space_group_name_H-M   'P 1'
#
loop_
_entity.id
_entity.type
_entity.pdbx_description
1 polymer ?
#
loop_
_entity_poly.entity_id
_entity_poly.type
_entity_poly.pdbx_seq_one_letter_code
_entity_poly.pdbx_strand_id
1 'polypeptide(L)'
;AIGYGVRAHTLDGTDLKSCLEGMREASDLARDGDGPQLVIADLLRLCGHGEHDDAHYVSDSLKASALGTDCMHLAEQWLREAYAIKSEQFNLWKEEALKEINEGIEQVQGEGSPDPYHHPWKSLFTRELCEHV
;
A
#
# COMPACT_ATOMS: atom_id res chain seq x y z
N ALA A 1 -17.54 -7.71 9.91
CA ALA A 1 -17.19 -6.69 10.91
C ALA A 1 -18.30 -6.53 11.97
N ILE A 2 -19.53 -6.20 11.58
CA ILE A 2 -20.64 -5.93 12.51
C ILE A 2 -20.89 -7.09 13.49
N GLY A 3 -20.85 -8.34 13.02
CA GLY A 3 -21.06 -9.52 13.87
C GLY A 3 -20.00 -9.73 14.96
N TYR A 4 -18.85 -9.06 14.84
CA TYR A 4 -17.75 -9.10 15.81
C TYR A 4 -17.63 -7.82 16.63
N GLY A 5 -18.56 -6.86 16.46
CA GLY A 5 -18.48 -5.55 17.11
C GLY A 5 -17.31 -4.68 16.64
N VAL A 6 -16.74 -4.97 15.47
CA VAL A 6 -15.65 -4.19 14.89
C VAL A 6 -16.23 -3.15 13.93
N ARG A 7 -15.80 -1.89 14.07
CA ARG A 7 -16.16 -0.84 13.11
C ARG A 7 -15.48 -1.08 11.78
N ALA A 8 -16.24 -0.91 10.68
CA ALA A 8 -15.72 -1.04 9.32
C ALA A 8 -15.82 0.29 8.57
N HIS A 9 -14.77 0.62 7.84
CA HIS A 9 -14.65 1.78 6.96
C HIS A 9 -14.50 1.25 5.53
N THR A 10 -15.40 1.62 4.64
CA THR A 10 -15.29 1.27 3.21
C THR A 10 -14.81 2.48 2.44
N LEU A 11 -13.73 2.30 1.68
CA LEU A 11 -13.04 3.36 0.93
C LEU A 11 -13.01 3.03 -0.56
N ASP A 12 -12.97 4.06 -1.38
CA ASP A 12 -12.52 3.93 -2.77
C ASP A 12 -10.98 3.84 -2.77
N GLY A 13 -10.46 2.62 -2.99
CA GLY A 13 -9.02 2.36 -3.01
C GLY A 13 -8.29 2.97 -4.20
N THR A 14 -9.01 3.48 -5.21
CA THR A 14 -8.42 4.20 -6.35
C THR A 14 -8.22 5.69 -6.06
N ASP A 15 -8.90 6.25 -5.05
CA ASP A 15 -8.83 7.65 -4.66
C ASP A 15 -7.87 7.85 -3.47
N LEU A 16 -6.71 8.45 -3.73
CA LEU A 16 -5.70 8.75 -2.72
C LEU A 16 -6.26 9.59 -1.55
N LYS A 17 -7.12 10.56 -1.84
CA LYS A 17 -7.72 11.42 -0.80
C LYS A 17 -8.63 10.59 0.11
N SER A 18 -9.51 9.78 -0.46
CA SER A 18 -10.39 8.85 0.27
C SER A 18 -9.58 7.91 1.17
N CYS A 19 -8.50 7.35 0.64
CA CYS A 19 -7.61 6.47 1.39
C CYS A 19 -6.92 7.19 2.56
N LEU A 20 -6.39 8.39 2.35
CA LEU A 20 -5.71 9.17 3.40
C LEU A 20 -6.68 9.57 4.52
N GLU A 21 -7.88 10.05 4.17
CA GLU A 21 -8.89 10.47 5.14
C GLU A 21 -9.41 9.27 5.95
N GLY A 22 -9.76 8.17 5.29
CA GLY A 22 -10.28 6.99 5.96
C GLY A 22 -9.24 6.26 6.81
N MET A 23 -7.98 6.19 6.36
CA MET A 23 -6.90 5.62 7.18
C MET A 23 -6.59 6.49 8.40
N ARG A 24 -6.67 7.81 8.26
CA ARG A 24 -6.51 8.73 9.40
C ARG A 24 -7.61 8.51 10.41
N GLU A 25 -8.89 8.53 9.97
CA GLU A 25 -10.03 8.29 10.86
C GLU A 25 -9.91 6.96 11.60
N ALA A 26 -9.65 5.86 10.88
CA ALA A 26 -9.50 4.54 11.47
C ALA A 26 -8.35 4.49 12.49
N SER A 27 -7.21 5.13 12.17
CA SER A 27 -6.06 5.16 13.07
C SER A 27 -6.33 5.99 14.34
N ASP A 28 -7.00 7.13 14.20
CA ASP A 28 -7.32 8.00 15.33
C ASP A 28 -8.30 7.30 16.27
N LEU A 29 -9.36 6.69 15.76
CA LEU A 29 -10.30 5.90 16.55
C LEU A 29 -9.63 4.74 17.29
N ALA A 30 -8.72 4.03 16.63
CA ALA A 30 -7.97 2.95 17.28
C ALA A 30 -7.07 3.47 18.41
N ARG A 31 -6.39 4.62 18.22
CA ARG A 31 -5.55 5.27 19.24
C ARG A 31 -6.37 5.82 20.41
N ASP A 32 -7.58 6.31 20.14
CA ASP A 32 -8.49 6.82 21.16
C ASP A 32 -9.16 5.71 21.99
N GLY A 33 -8.90 4.44 21.67
CA GLY A 33 -9.38 3.30 22.43
C GLY A 33 -10.73 2.75 21.97
N ASP A 34 -11.23 3.17 20.80
CA ASP A 34 -12.48 2.65 20.20
C ASP A 34 -12.34 1.20 19.66
N GLY A 35 -11.27 0.53 20.03
CA GLY A 35 -10.99 -0.85 19.62
C GLY A 35 -10.45 -1.00 18.19
N PRO A 36 -10.39 -2.23 17.70
CA PRO A 36 -9.86 -2.50 16.38
C PRO A 36 -10.76 -1.91 15.28
N GLN A 37 -10.14 -1.42 14.22
CA GLN A 37 -10.81 -0.86 13.06
C GLN A 37 -10.55 -1.75 11.84
N LEU A 38 -11.56 -1.98 11.01
CA LEU A 38 -11.44 -2.70 9.75
C LEU A 38 -11.57 -1.71 8.59
N VAL A 39 -10.53 -1.59 7.77
CA VAL A 39 -10.57 -0.78 6.55
C VAL A 39 -10.70 -1.70 5.34
N ILE A 40 -11.67 -1.42 4.50
CA ILE A 40 -11.93 -2.13 3.24
C ILE A 40 -11.75 -1.13 2.11
N ALA A 41 -10.73 -1.33 1.28
CA ALA A 41 -10.48 -0.51 0.12
C ALA A 41 -10.83 -1.30 -1.15
N ASP A 42 -11.76 -0.78 -1.92
CA ASP A 42 -12.18 -1.37 -3.19
C ASP A 42 -11.30 -0.83 -4.32
N LEU A 43 -10.58 -1.72 -4.98
CA LEU A 43 -9.78 -1.41 -6.17
C LEU A 43 -9.54 -2.67 -6.99
N LEU A 44 -9.24 -2.49 -8.26
CA LEU A 44 -8.83 -3.57 -9.14
C LEU A 44 -7.31 -3.64 -9.22
N ARG A 45 -6.76 -4.84 -9.09
CA ARG A 45 -5.34 -5.08 -9.38
C ARG A 45 -5.07 -4.87 -10.87
N LEU A 46 -4.11 -4.00 -11.20
CA LEU A 46 -3.81 -3.59 -12.58
C LEU A 46 -3.00 -4.63 -13.37
N CYS A 47 -2.26 -5.50 -12.65
CA CYS A 47 -1.43 -6.54 -13.24
C CYS A 47 -1.90 -7.92 -12.81
N GLY A 48 -1.42 -8.96 -13.48
CA GLY A 48 -1.61 -10.35 -13.07
C GLY A 48 -1.00 -10.66 -11.69
N HIS A 49 -1.27 -11.85 -11.17
CA HIS A 49 -0.76 -12.30 -9.87
C HIS A 49 0.78 -12.42 -9.87
N GLY A 50 1.33 -12.84 -11.00
CA GLY A 50 2.76 -12.99 -11.22
C GLY A 50 3.11 -12.65 -12.66
N GLU A 51 4.39 -12.71 -13.01
CA GLU A 51 4.90 -12.35 -14.34
C GLU A 51 4.24 -13.13 -15.49
N HIS A 52 3.82 -14.36 -15.23
CA HIS A 52 3.18 -15.25 -16.20
C HIS A 52 1.65 -15.10 -16.29
N ASP A 53 1.05 -14.26 -15.44
CA ASP A 53 -0.41 -14.08 -15.35
C ASP A 53 -0.82 -12.82 -16.12
N ASP A 54 -1.48 -13.01 -17.24
CA ASP A 54 -2.01 -11.93 -18.10
C ASP A 54 -3.34 -11.34 -17.63
N ALA A 55 -3.88 -11.84 -16.50
CA ALA A 55 -5.14 -11.41 -15.93
C ALA A 55 -6.35 -11.48 -16.90
N HIS A 56 -6.35 -12.43 -17.86
CA HIS A 56 -7.45 -12.59 -18.84
C HIS A 56 -8.77 -13.01 -18.19
N TYR A 57 -8.74 -13.54 -16.96
CA TYR A 57 -9.94 -13.88 -16.17
C TYR A 57 -10.68 -12.64 -15.65
N VAL A 58 -10.07 -11.46 -15.69
CA VAL A 58 -10.72 -10.18 -15.37
C VAL A 58 -11.41 -9.67 -16.62
N SER A 59 -12.73 -9.47 -16.58
CA SER A 59 -13.49 -9.01 -17.73
C SER A 59 -13.05 -7.62 -18.21
N ASP A 60 -13.12 -7.38 -19.52
CA ASP A 60 -12.77 -6.07 -20.09
C ASP A 60 -13.70 -4.96 -19.58
N SER A 61 -14.96 -5.28 -19.29
CA SER A 61 -15.90 -4.32 -18.70
C SER A 61 -15.47 -3.89 -17.29
N LEU A 62 -14.89 -4.80 -16.50
CA LEU A 62 -14.37 -4.47 -15.18
C LEU A 62 -13.08 -3.65 -15.28
N LYS A 63 -12.18 -4.02 -16.20
CA LYS A 63 -10.96 -3.25 -16.46
C LYS A 63 -11.26 -1.83 -16.93
N ALA A 64 -12.34 -1.64 -17.71
CA ALA A 64 -12.78 -0.33 -18.19
C ALA A 64 -13.65 0.46 -17.18
N SER A 65 -13.96 -0.12 -16.03
CA SER A 65 -14.72 0.56 -14.97
C SER A 65 -13.84 1.52 -14.17
N ALA A 66 -14.45 2.31 -13.28
CA ALA A 66 -13.71 3.18 -12.37
C ALA A 66 -12.68 2.42 -11.50
N LEU A 67 -13.02 1.18 -11.09
CA LEU A 67 -12.10 0.33 -10.32
C LEU A 67 -10.85 -0.10 -11.10
N GLY A 68 -10.91 -0.12 -12.42
CA GLY A 68 -9.78 -0.45 -13.29
C GLY A 68 -8.88 0.73 -13.63
N THR A 69 -9.18 1.91 -13.16
CA THR A 69 -8.33 3.09 -13.38
C THR A 69 -7.05 3.01 -12.56
N ASP A 70 -5.93 3.36 -13.18
CA ASP A 70 -4.64 3.41 -12.48
C ASP A 70 -4.66 4.46 -11.36
N CYS A 71 -4.62 4.00 -10.12
CA CYS A 71 -4.65 4.87 -8.94
C CYS A 71 -3.46 5.82 -8.87
N MET A 72 -2.31 5.48 -9.44
CA MET A 72 -1.15 6.38 -9.52
C MET A 72 -1.42 7.55 -10.45
N HIS A 73 -2.09 7.28 -11.58
CA HIS A 73 -2.49 8.34 -12.50
C HIS A 73 -3.50 9.30 -11.86
N LEU A 74 -4.51 8.77 -11.16
CA LEU A 74 -5.49 9.58 -10.43
C LEU A 74 -4.83 10.40 -9.31
N ALA A 75 -3.89 9.81 -8.57
CA ALA A 75 -3.14 10.50 -7.53
C ALA A 75 -2.28 11.65 -8.10
N GLU A 76 -1.57 11.42 -9.21
CA GLU A 76 -0.83 12.48 -9.91
C GLU A 76 -1.75 13.64 -10.33
N GLN A 77 -2.90 13.32 -10.92
CA GLN A 77 -3.88 14.32 -11.35
C GLN A 77 -4.38 15.13 -10.15
N TRP A 78 -4.82 14.48 -9.09
CA TRP A 78 -5.28 15.15 -7.89
C TRP A 78 -4.20 16.05 -7.26
N LEU A 79 -2.96 15.60 -7.16
CA LEU A 79 -1.84 16.37 -6.61
C LEU A 79 -1.51 17.59 -7.47
N ARG A 80 -1.62 17.50 -8.80
CA ARG A 80 -1.46 18.65 -9.71
C ARG A 80 -2.55 19.69 -9.50
N GLU A 81 -3.80 19.25 -9.39
CA GLU A 81 -4.97 20.13 -9.24
C GLU A 81 -5.01 20.79 -7.85
N ALA A 82 -4.80 20.00 -6.79
CA ALA A 82 -4.94 20.48 -5.41
C ALA A 82 -3.73 21.26 -4.89
N TYR A 83 -2.51 20.91 -5.35
CA TYR A 83 -1.25 21.44 -4.80
C TYR A 83 -0.34 22.05 -5.85
N ALA A 84 -0.75 22.12 -7.10
CA ALA A 84 0.02 22.66 -8.23
C ALA A 84 1.41 22.00 -8.40
N ILE A 85 1.52 20.71 -8.07
CA ILE A 85 2.78 19.96 -8.20
C ILE A 85 3.12 19.80 -9.67
N LYS A 86 4.35 20.13 -10.02
CA LYS A 86 4.84 20.11 -11.40
C LYS A 86 5.35 18.73 -11.80
N SER A 87 5.41 18.48 -13.11
CA SER A 87 5.89 17.22 -13.68
C SER A 87 7.31 16.84 -13.23
N GLU A 88 8.17 17.84 -13.10
CA GLU A 88 9.55 17.65 -12.65
C GLU A 88 9.62 17.00 -11.27
N GLN A 89 8.71 17.37 -10.36
CA GLN A 89 8.66 16.80 -9.02
C GLN A 89 8.22 15.33 -9.04
N PHE A 90 7.25 14.95 -9.88
CA PHE A 90 6.86 13.55 -10.03
C PHE A 90 7.99 12.70 -10.61
N ASN A 91 8.73 13.24 -11.58
CA ASN A 91 9.88 12.55 -12.14
C ASN A 91 10.97 12.35 -11.08
N LEU A 92 11.26 13.37 -10.27
CA LEU A 92 12.21 13.26 -9.17
C LEU A 92 11.81 12.15 -8.18
N TRP A 93 10.56 12.12 -7.74
CA TRP A 93 10.08 11.08 -6.84
C TRP A 93 10.16 9.67 -7.44
N LYS A 94 9.89 9.53 -8.74
CA LYS A 94 10.06 8.25 -9.45
C LYS A 94 11.51 7.81 -9.50
N GLU A 95 12.44 8.73 -9.77
CA GLU A 95 13.87 8.47 -9.78
C GLU A 95 14.39 8.08 -8.39
N GLU A 96 13.97 8.81 -7.35
CA GLU A 96 14.30 8.51 -5.96
C GLU A 96 13.79 7.11 -5.55
N ALA A 97 12.53 6.79 -5.85
CA ALA A 97 11.96 5.48 -5.55
C ALA A 97 12.68 4.34 -6.29
N LEU A 98 13.00 4.52 -7.57
CA LEU A 98 13.75 3.52 -8.34
C LEU A 98 15.17 3.32 -7.80
N LYS A 99 15.83 4.40 -7.38
CA LYS A 99 17.15 4.32 -6.76
C LYS A 99 17.10 3.50 -5.46
N GLU A 100 16.15 3.82 -4.58
CA GLU A 100 15.97 3.11 -3.30
C GLU A 100 15.68 1.61 -3.51
N ILE A 101 14.83 1.27 -4.49
CA ILE A 101 14.53 -0.13 -4.84
C ILE A 101 15.79 -0.84 -5.33
N ASN A 102 16.56 -0.23 -6.23
CA ASN A 102 17.77 -0.84 -6.78
C ASN A 102 18.85 -1.03 -5.70
N GLU A 103 19.04 -0.05 -4.82
CA GLU A 103 19.96 -0.16 -3.68
C GLU A 103 19.54 -1.31 -2.74
N GLY A 104 18.23 -1.45 -2.46
CA GLY A 104 17.70 -2.56 -1.69
C GLY A 104 17.91 -3.92 -2.35
N ILE A 105 17.73 -4.02 -3.67
CA ILE A 105 17.99 -5.25 -4.43
C ILE A 105 19.48 -5.62 -4.37
N GLU A 106 20.36 -4.66 -4.59
CA GLU A 106 21.81 -4.88 -4.54
C GLU A 106 22.25 -5.34 -3.14
N GLN A 107 21.71 -4.70 -2.10
CA GLN A 107 21.99 -5.11 -0.73
C GLN A 107 21.57 -6.55 -0.47
N VAL A 108 20.32 -6.92 -0.79
CA VAL A 108 19.81 -8.28 -0.57
C VAL A 108 20.56 -9.32 -1.40
N GLN A 109 20.93 -8.98 -2.63
CA GLN A 109 21.75 -9.88 -3.47
C GLN A 109 23.17 -10.07 -2.92
N GLY A 110 23.69 -9.07 -2.21
CA GLY A 110 25.00 -9.13 -1.55
C GLY A 110 24.99 -9.89 -0.22
N GLU A 111 23.83 -10.11 0.37
CA GLU A 111 23.69 -10.85 1.64
C GLU A 111 23.83 -12.35 1.43
N GLY A 112 24.48 -13.02 2.38
CA GLY A 112 24.54 -14.48 2.38
C GLY A 112 23.14 -15.08 2.64
N SER A 113 22.89 -16.28 2.10
CA SER A 113 21.66 -17.00 2.41
C SER A 113 21.52 -17.22 3.92
N PRO A 114 20.33 -16.96 4.50
CA PRO A 114 20.11 -17.22 5.92
C PRO A 114 20.38 -18.67 6.29
N ASP A 115 21.19 -18.89 7.31
CA ASP A 115 21.44 -20.23 7.85
C ASP A 115 20.58 -20.46 9.10
N PRO A 116 19.53 -21.31 9.02
CA PRO A 116 18.62 -21.53 10.13
C PRO A 116 19.27 -22.23 11.32
N TYR A 117 20.46 -22.81 11.15
CA TYR A 117 21.18 -23.52 12.21
C TYR A 117 22.17 -22.62 12.95
N HIS A 118 22.63 -21.54 12.33
CA HIS A 118 23.63 -20.64 12.90
C HIS A 118 23.07 -19.26 13.26
N HIS A 119 21.91 -18.86 12.69
CA HIS A 119 21.28 -17.59 13.03
C HIS A 119 20.31 -17.76 14.20
N PRO A 120 20.42 -16.96 15.25
CA PRO A 120 19.47 -16.99 16.36
C PRO A 120 18.15 -16.36 15.89
N TRP A 121 17.22 -17.20 15.50
CA TRP A 121 15.85 -16.78 15.20
C TRP A 121 15.17 -16.35 16.50
N LYS A 122 14.93 -15.06 16.65
CA LYS A 122 14.11 -14.52 17.74
C LYS A 122 12.71 -14.23 17.21
N SER A 123 11.71 -14.69 17.93
CA SER A 123 10.34 -14.25 17.69
C SER A 123 10.27 -12.77 18.06
N LEU A 124 9.95 -11.91 17.08
CA LEU A 124 9.68 -10.51 17.35
C LEU A 124 8.23 -10.36 17.81
N PHE A 125 8.05 -10.00 19.08
CA PHE A 125 6.73 -9.62 19.58
C PHE A 125 6.49 -8.13 19.31
N THR A 126 5.24 -7.74 19.14
CA THR A 126 4.83 -6.34 18.93
C THR A 126 5.44 -5.39 19.97
N ARG A 127 5.62 -5.86 21.20
CA ARG A 127 6.24 -5.08 22.28
C ARG A 127 7.70 -4.74 22.00
N GLU A 128 8.47 -5.69 21.45
CA GLU A 128 9.89 -5.47 21.11
C GLU A 128 10.03 -4.52 19.91
N LEU A 129 9.07 -4.57 18.96
CA LEU A 129 9.03 -3.64 17.83
C LEU A 129 8.74 -2.20 18.28
N CYS A 130 7.94 -2.00 19.32
CA CYS A 130 7.64 -0.67 19.86
C CYS A 130 8.78 -0.06 20.70
N GLU A 131 9.73 -0.85 21.18
CA GLU A 131 10.88 -0.38 21.97
C GLU A 131 12.03 0.16 21.10
N HIS A 132 11.94 -0.01 19.78
CA HIS A 132 12.96 0.41 18.80
C HIS A 132 12.52 1.57 17.86
N VAL A 133 11.39 2.23 18.15
CA VAL A 133 10.88 3.39 17.38
C VAL A 133 11.10 4.69 18.15
#